data_58a908ee87c5a6911b85ad76cf2f0cea
#
_entry.id   58a908ee87c5a6911b85ad76cf2f0cea
#
_cell.length_a   1.000
_cell.length_b   1.000
_cell.length_c   1.000
_cell.angle_alpha   90.00
_cell.angle_beta   90.00
_cell.angle_gamma   90.00
#
_symmetry.space_group_name_H-M   'P 1'
#
loop_
_entity.id
_entity.type
_entity.pdbx_description
1 polymer ?
#
loop_
_entity_poly.entity_id
_entity_poly.type
_entity_poly.pdbx_seq_one_letter_code
_entity_poly.pdbx_strand_id
1 'polypeptide(L)'
;PCHACTACRKVFSNQHPDVITVDDPDKKTVSVETVRAARADAFIRPNEGKRKIYIIPRAQDLGPAAQNALLKLLEEPPQYAAFLLLATNPGALLPTIRSRAVQLNLSAVPQAQAMDYLHTHFPDRDDATLRAAYDASGGFLGQAAEHLTGSVWREETARFAACYASGDRLGLLRVLLPLEKAKRPELAAVLLEWRRLLTQALAASSGAPAASPEAAQLCAKRTGAQLLAAAQCVRRGTELLD
;
A
#
# COMPACT_ATOMS: atom_id res chain seq x y z
N PRO A 1 3.88 8.82 -20.07
CA PRO A 1 3.89 7.53 -20.73
C PRO A 1 2.77 7.46 -21.77
N CYS A 2 3.03 6.80 -22.92
CA CYS A 2 2.00 6.65 -23.95
C CYS A 2 1.16 5.36 -23.79
N HIS A 3 1.51 4.50 -22.87
CA HIS A 3 0.92 3.17 -22.58
C HIS A 3 0.90 2.17 -23.75
N ALA A 4 1.29 2.59 -24.96
CA ALA A 4 1.21 1.80 -26.19
C ALA A 4 2.57 1.30 -26.71
N CYS A 5 3.67 2.04 -26.50
CA CYS A 5 4.99 1.62 -26.97
C CYS A 5 5.60 0.45 -26.19
N THR A 6 6.58 -0.22 -26.78
CA THR A 6 7.23 -1.39 -26.19
C THR A 6 7.84 -1.08 -24.83
N ALA A 7 8.50 0.07 -24.66
CA ALA A 7 9.08 0.49 -23.40
C ALA A 7 8.00 0.65 -22.30
N CYS A 8 6.88 1.34 -22.58
CA CYS A 8 5.79 1.47 -21.62
C CYS A 8 5.22 0.10 -21.24
N ARG A 9 4.98 -0.79 -22.20
CA ARG A 9 4.48 -2.14 -21.92
C ARG A 9 5.43 -2.92 -21.01
N LYS A 10 6.74 -2.89 -21.28
CA LYS A 10 7.76 -3.54 -20.44
C LYS A 10 7.79 -2.95 -19.03
N VAL A 11 7.68 -1.63 -18.85
CA VAL A 11 7.64 -0.99 -17.53
C VAL A 11 6.41 -1.43 -16.76
N PHE A 12 5.22 -1.39 -17.35
CA PHE A 12 3.97 -1.78 -16.67
C PHE A 12 3.89 -3.28 -16.36
N SER A 13 4.56 -4.13 -17.14
CA SER A 13 4.69 -5.57 -16.85
C SER A 13 5.88 -5.90 -15.94
N ASN A 14 6.59 -4.90 -15.41
CA ASN A 14 7.79 -5.05 -14.58
C ASN A 14 8.91 -5.87 -15.26
N GLN A 15 9.04 -5.73 -16.59
CA GLN A 15 10.01 -6.47 -17.43
C GLN A 15 11.01 -5.56 -18.13
N HIS A 16 11.07 -4.27 -17.81
CA HIS A 16 12.02 -3.35 -18.43
C HIS A 16 13.41 -3.53 -17.78
N PRO A 17 14.47 -3.86 -18.55
CA PRO A 17 15.78 -4.16 -17.98
C PRO A 17 16.46 -2.97 -17.29
N ASP A 18 16.07 -1.74 -17.67
CA ASP A 18 16.63 -0.51 -17.11
C ASP A 18 15.73 0.15 -16.06
N VAL A 19 14.64 -0.51 -15.63
CA VAL A 19 13.80 -0.08 -14.52
C VAL A 19 13.79 -1.18 -13.48
N ILE A 20 14.48 -0.95 -12.38
CA ILE A 20 14.80 -1.96 -11.37
C ILE A 20 14.13 -1.57 -10.06
N THR A 21 13.29 -2.47 -9.55
CA THR A 21 12.72 -2.33 -8.22
C THR A 21 13.66 -2.97 -7.19
N VAL A 22 14.11 -2.18 -6.23
CA VAL A 22 15.00 -2.61 -5.14
C VAL A 22 14.14 -2.84 -3.91
N ASP A 23 13.67 -4.06 -3.74
CA ASP A 23 12.78 -4.46 -2.64
C ASP A 23 12.95 -5.94 -2.31
N ASP A 24 12.61 -6.30 -1.08
CA ASP A 24 12.47 -7.67 -0.58
C ASP A 24 11.03 -7.84 -0.07
N PRO A 25 10.05 -8.08 -0.94
CA PRO A 25 8.62 -8.01 -0.59
C PRO A 25 8.19 -9.02 0.48
N ASP A 26 8.91 -10.15 0.61
CA ASP A 26 8.64 -11.18 1.61
C ASP A 26 9.30 -10.88 2.98
N LYS A 27 10.09 -9.80 3.08
CA LYS A 27 10.79 -9.41 4.31
C LYS A 27 10.28 -8.09 4.89
N LYS A 28 10.45 -7.92 6.19
CA LYS A 28 10.14 -6.66 6.88
C LYS A 28 11.02 -5.51 6.40
N THR A 29 12.29 -5.76 6.23
CA THR A 29 13.30 -4.77 5.83
C THR A 29 13.95 -5.18 4.53
N VAL A 30 14.30 -4.19 3.72
CA VAL A 30 15.12 -4.41 2.53
C VAL A 30 16.54 -4.77 2.96
N SER A 31 17.04 -5.89 2.48
CA SER A 31 18.35 -6.41 2.89
C SER A 31 19.50 -5.56 2.35
N VAL A 32 20.62 -5.55 3.06
CA VAL A 32 21.82 -4.85 2.61
C VAL A 32 22.40 -5.47 1.33
N GLU A 33 22.20 -6.77 1.16
CA GLU A 33 22.61 -7.53 -0.04
C GLU A 33 21.87 -7.06 -1.28
N THR A 34 20.55 -6.86 -1.18
CA THR A 34 19.71 -6.34 -2.26
C THR A 34 20.17 -4.93 -2.68
N VAL A 35 20.48 -4.06 -1.72
CA VAL A 35 21.01 -2.72 -1.99
C VAL A 35 22.41 -2.78 -2.60
N ARG A 36 23.28 -3.68 -2.13
CA ARG A 36 24.63 -3.88 -2.71
C ARG A 36 24.57 -4.39 -4.13
N ALA A 37 23.67 -5.30 -4.43
CA ALA A 37 23.44 -5.79 -5.79
C ALA A 37 22.99 -4.65 -6.72
N ALA A 38 22.00 -3.85 -6.30
CA ALA A 38 21.56 -2.69 -7.04
C ALA A 38 22.70 -1.66 -7.25
N ARG A 39 23.57 -1.46 -6.24
CA ARG A 39 24.73 -0.58 -6.36
C ARG A 39 25.74 -1.11 -7.39
N ALA A 40 26.04 -2.39 -7.39
CA ALA A 40 26.95 -2.98 -8.38
C ALA A 40 26.38 -2.86 -9.80
N ASP A 41 25.10 -3.14 -9.97
CA ASP A 41 24.40 -3.03 -11.24
C ASP A 41 24.29 -1.57 -11.75
N ALA A 42 24.26 -0.58 -10.87
CA ALA A 42 24.17 0.83 -11.24
C ALA A 42 25.35 1.33 -12.09
N PHE A 43 26.53 0.74 -11.95
CA PHE A 43 27.71 1.07 -12.75
C PHE A 43 27.73 0.40 -14.14
N ILE A 44 26.78 -0.47 -14.41
CA ILE A 44 26.57 -1.07 -15.74
C ILE A 44 25.67 -0.14 -16.55
N ARG A 45 26.06 0.17 -17.78
CA ARG A 45 25.29 1.05 -18.66
C ARG A 45 23.89 0.49 -18.93
N PRO A 46 22.89 1.36 -19.21
CA PRO A 46 21.56 0.93 -19.63
C PRO A 46 21.60 0.02 -20.86
N ASN A 47 20.68 -0.94 -20.92
CA ASN A 47 20.55 -1.86 -22.04
C ASN A 47 19.76 -1.27 -23.21
N GLU A 48 18.57 -0.75 -22.93
CA GLU A 48 17.62 -0.28 -23.95
C GLU A 48 17.35 1.21 -23.83
N GLY A 49 17.39 1.74 -22.60
CA GLY A 49 17.05 3.11 -22.28
C GLY A 49 18.25 4.06 -22.34
N LYS A 50 17.95 5.36 -22.28
CA LYS A 50 18.97 6.40 -22.07
C LYS A 50 19.39 6.51 -20.60
N ARG A 51 18.57 6.02 -19.69
CA ARG A 51 18.76 6.06 -18.23
C ARG A 51 18.37 4.74 -17.60
N LYS A 52 19.04 4.41 -16.51
CA LYS A 52 18.75 3.28 -15.63
C LYS A 52 18.08 3.81 -14.38
N ILE A 53 16.91 3.30 -14.02
CA ILE A 53 16.07 3.83 -12.95
C ILE A 53 15.96 2.78 -11.85
N TYR A 54 16.29 3.16 -10.63
CA TYR A 54 16.16 2.34 -9.44
C TYR A 54 15.03 2.89 -8.59
N ILE A 55 14.02 2.05 -8.32
CA ILE A 55 12.88 2.40 -7.49
C ILE A 55 13.00 1.62 -6.19
N ILE A 56 13.05 2.34 -5.07
CA ILE A 56 13.06 1.78 -3.72
C ILE A 56 11.69 2.11 -3.10
N PRO A 57 10.70 1.22 -3.18
CA PRO A 57 9.30 1.54 -2.84
C PRO A 57 9.06 1.71 -1.34
N ARG A 58 9.95 1.15 -0.49
CA ARG A 58 9.86 1.21 0.98
C ARG A 58 11.17 1.70 1.56
N ALA A 59 11.59 2.90 1.19
CA ALA A 59 12.89 3.42 1.61
C ALA A 59 13.00 3.61 3.14
N GLN A 60 11.87 3.85 3.85
CA GLN A 60 11.81 3.89 5.30
C GLN A 60 12.14 2.54 5.98
N ASP A 61 11.99 1.42 5.25
CA ASP A 61 12.26 0.07 5.75
C ASP A 61 13.70 -0.40 5.47
N LEU A 62 14.55 0.48 4.93
CA LEU A 62 15.98 0.25 4.83
C LEU A 62 16.62 0.30 6.21
N GLY A 63 17.21 -0.81 6.65
CA GLY A 63 18.02 -0.82 7.87
C GLY A 63 19.28 0.06 7.75
N PRO A 64 19.92 0.47 8.86
CA PRO A 64 21.08 1.36 8.85
C PRO A 64 22.22 0.89 7.93
N ALA A 65 22.48 -0.41 7.88
CA ALA A 65 23.52 -0.99 7.00
C ALA A 65 23.16 -0.85 5.51
N ALA A 66 21.89 -1.03 5.14
CA ALA A 66 21.39 -0.86 3.78
C ALA A 66 21.42 0.61 3.37
N GLN A 67 21.00 1.52 4.27
CA GLN A 67 21.10 2.96 4.05
C GLN A 67 22.53 3.41 3.83
N ASN A 68 23.48 2.93 4.64
CA ASN A 68 24.91 3.25 4.48
C ASN A 68 25.49 2.68 3.17
N ALA A 69 25.03 1.51 2.73
CA ALA A 69 25.45 0.95 1.44
C ALA A 69 24.96 1.80 0.24
N LEU A 70 23.83 2.50 0.39
CA LEU A 70 23.27 3.39 -0.63
C LEU A 70 24.02 4.74 -0.71
N LEU A 71 24.60 5.23 0.41
CA LEU A 71 25.25 6.55 0.46
C LEU A 71 26.31 6.72 -0.62
N LYS A 72 27.20 5.73 -0.80
CA LYS A 72 28.25 5.80 -1.82
C LYS A 72 27.71 5.97 -3.23
N LEU A 73 26.54 5.41 -3.51
CA LEU A 73 25.89 5.51 -4.80
C LEU A 73 25.21 6.87 -5.00
N LEU A 74 24.68 7.44 -3.91
CA LEU A 74 24.06 8.77 -3.95
C LEU A 74 25.08 9.90 -3.96
N GLU A 75 26.31 9.66 -3.49
CA GLU A 75 27.40 10.64 -3.52
C GLU A 75 27.96 10.80 -4.94
N GLU A 76 28.18 9.70 -5.64
CA GLU A 76 28.77 9.69 -6.98
C GLU A 76 27.93 8.81 -7.93
N PRO A 77 26.69 9.22 -8.24
CA PRO A 77 25.83 8.46 -9.12
C PRO A 77 26.33 8.50 -10.56
N PRO A 78 26.28 7.39 -11.31
CA PRO A 78 26.52 7.42 -12.75
C PRO A 78 25.52 8.38 -13.43
N GLN A 79 25.98 9.17 -14.40
CA GLN A 79 25.16 10.20 -15.07
C GLN A 79 23.88 9.65 -15.72
N TYR A 80 23.87 8.39 -16.06
CA TYR A 80 22.73 7.69 -16.63
C TYR A 80 21.82 7.03 -15.60
N ALA A 81 22.19 7.00 -14.31
CA ALA A 81 21.39 6.40 -13.25
C ALA A 81 20.48 7.44 -12.58
N ALA A 82 19.28 7.02 -12.19
CA ALA A 82 18.36 7.81 -11.38
C ALA A 82 17.80 6.92 -10.26
N PHE A 83 17.66 7.49 -9.05
CA PHE A 83 17.18 6.78 -7.87
C PHE A 83 15.91 7.44 -7.35
N LEU A 84 14.84 6.67 -7.22
CA LEU A 84 13.56 7.09 -6.66
C LEU A 84 13.37 6.37 -5.33
N LEU A 85 13.51 7.11 -4.23
CA LEU A 85 13.28 6.62 -2.88
C LEU A 85 11.86 7.03 -2.48
N LEU A 86 10.96 6.06 -2.38
CA LEU A 86 9.58 6.30 -1.92
C LEU A 86 9.52 6.04 -0.42
N ALA A 87 9.01 6.99 0.34
CA ALA A 87 8.90 6.88 1.78
C ALA A 87 7.61 7.55 2.29
N THR A 88 6.90 6.88 3.16
CA THR A 88 5.78 7.46 3.91
C THR A 88 6.27 8.28 5.10
N ASN A 89 7.45 7.94 5.64
CA ASN A 89 8.11 8.66 6.72
C ASN A 89 9.56 8.98 6.34
N PRO A 90 9.84 10.17 5.80
CA PRO A 90 11.20 10.56 5.45
C PRO A 90 12.12 10.70 6.67
N GLY A 91 11.57 10.83 7.89
CA GLY A 91 12.33 10.88 9.15
C GLY A 91 13.04 9.56 9.48
N ALA A 92 12.61 8.43 8.92
CA ALA A 92 13.28 7.14 9.08
C ALA A 92 14.57 7.02 8.24
N LEU A 93 14.76 7.91 7.26
CA LEU A 93 15.98 7.97 6.46
C LEU A 93 17.07 8.77 7.16
N LEU A 94 18.31 8.30 7.03
CA LEU A 94 19.47 9.00 7.57
C LEU A 94 19.54 10.45 7.02
N PRO A 95 19.92 11.42 7.84
CA PRO A 95 20.11 12.80 7.39
C PRO A 95 21.06 12.91 6.20
N THR A 96 22.05 12.04 6.14
CA THR A 96 23.03 11.95 5.05
C THR A 96 22.42 11.52 3.71
N ILE A 97 21.38 10.67 3.70
CA ILE A 97 20.62 10.34 2.49
C ILE A 97 19.75 11.54 2.09
N ARG A 98 19.03 12.11 3.07
CA ARG A 98 18.12 13.23 2.82
C ARG A 98 18.83 14.47 2.28
N SER A 99 20.06 14.72 2.68
CA SER A 99 20.86 15.85 2.16
C SER A 99 21.34 15.66 0.71
N ARG A 100 21.29 14.42 0.18
CA ARG A 100 21.73 14.07 -1.19
C ARG A 100 20.56 13.78 -2.14
N ALA A 101 19.36 13.80 -1.63
CA ALA A 101 18.15 13.57 -2.41
C ALA A 101 17.29 14.84 -2.47
N VAL A 102 16.68 15.10 -3.61
CA VAL A 102 15.66 16.14 -3.74
C VAL A 102 14.35 15.57 -3.19
N GLN A 103 13.83 16.19 -2.14
CA GLN A 103 12.57 15.77 -1.54
C GLN A 103 11.39 16.36 -2.31
N LEU A 104 10.52 15.47 -2.80
CA LEU A 104 9.24 15.82 -3.42
C LEU A 104 8.12 15.33 -2.49
N ASN A 105 7.37 16.27 -1.91
CA ASN A 105 6.22 15.94 -1.08
C ASN A 105 4.99 15.74 -1.97
N LEU A 106 4.39 14.56 -1.88
CA LEU A 106 3.13 14.25 -2.54
C LEU A 106 1.98 14.54 -1.57
N SER A 107 1.03 15.35 -2.01
CA SER A 107 -0.19 15.67 -1.27
C SER A 107 -1.40 14.96 -1.88
N ALA A 108 -2.48 14.89 -1.10
CA ALA A 108 -3.76 14.44 -1.61
C ALA A 108 -4.20 15.27 -2.84
N VAL A 109 -4.84 14.61 -3.79
CA VAL A 109 -5.34 15.25 -5.02
C VAL A 109 -6.62 16.02 -4.68
N PRO A 110 -6.79 17.28 -5.13
CA PRO A 110 -8.04 18.01 -4.94
C PRO A 110 -9.25 17.25 -5.50
N GLN A 111 -10.39 17.30 -4.78
CA GLN A 111 -11.58 16.49 -5.09
C GLN A 111 -12.04 16.62 -6.55
N ALA A 112 -12.05 17.83 -7.10
CA ALA A 112 -12.47 18.03 -8.49
C ALA A 112 -11.63 17.22 -9.49
N GLN A 113 -10.31 17.31 -9.37
CA GLN A 113 -9.38 16.56 -10.24
C GLN A 113 -9.44 15.05 -9.97
N ALA A 114 -9.64 14.66 -8.71
CA ALA A 114 -9.78 13.27 -8.35
C ALA A 114 -11.05 12.66 -8.94
N MET A 115 -12.16 13.37 -8.91
CA MET A 115 -13.42 12.91 -9.50
C MET A 115 -13.33 12.77 -11.01
N ASP A 116 -12.69 13.70 -11.72
CA ASP A 116 -12.44 13.59 -13.17
C ASP A 116 -11.64 12.32 -13.51
N TYR A 117 -10.60 12.03 -12.72
CA TYR A 117 -9.82 10.82 -12.87
C TYR A 117 -10.66 9.55 -12.61
N LEU A 118 -11.41 9.53 -11.51
CA LEU A 118 -12.20 8.37 -11.12
C LEU A 118 -13.33 8.08 -12.10
N HIS A 119 -14.02 9.08 -12.61
CA HIS A 119 -15.03 8.92 -13.68
C HIS A 119 -14.42 8.32 -14.95
N THR A 120 -13.23 8.76 -15.32
CA THR A 120 -12.55 8.26 -16.52
C THR A 120 -12.15 6.78 -16.39
N HIS A 121 -11.71 6.37 -15.19
CA HIS A 121 -11.17 5.02 -14.95
C HIS A 121 -12.22 4.03 -14.42
N PHE A 122 -13.32 4.52 -13.87
CA PHE A 122 -14.43 3.73 -13.30
C PHE A 122 -15.79 4.22 -13.81
N PRO A 123 -16.04 4.19 -15.13
CA PRO A 123 -17.25 4.77 -15.72
C PRO A 123 -18.54 4.05 -15.26
N ASP A 124 -18.42 2.79 -14.82
CA ASP A 124 -19.55 1.96 -14.37
C ASP A 124 -19.97 2.23 -12.91
N ARG A 125 -19.29 3.16 -12.21
CA ARG A 125 -19.58 3.50 -10.81
C ARG A 125 -20.34 4.83 -10.73
N ASP A 126 -21.34 4.88 -9.84
CA ASP A 126 -22.09 6.09 -9.57
C ASP A 126 -21.25 7.12 -8.77
N ASP A 127 -21.63 8.39 -8.89
CA ASP A 127 -20.95 9.52 -8.27
C ASP A 127 -20.83 9.40 -6.74
N ALA A 128 -21.85 8.84 -6.09
CA ALA A 128 -21.85 8.66 -4.65
C ALA A 128 -20.78 7.62 -4.22
N THR A 129 -20.64 6.52 -4.96
CA THR A 129 -19.61 5.50 -4.73
C THR A 129 -18.20 6.05 -4.97
N LEU A 130 -18.00 6.84 -6.04
CA LEU A 130 -16.71 7.47 -6.33
C LEU A 130 -16.31 8.46 -5.25
N ARG A 131 -17.23 9.29 -4.77
CA ARG A 131 -16.99 10.24 -3.67
C ARG A 131 -16.68 9.52 -2.36
N ALA A 132 -17.44 8.47 -2.02
CA ALA A 132 -17.18 7.69 -0.82
C ALA A 132 -15.78 7.04 -0.84
N ALA A 133 -15.34 6.55 -2.00
CA ALA A 133 -13.99 6.00 -2.17
C ALA A 133 -12.90 7.08 -2.03
N TYR A 134 -13.12 8.27 -2.58
CA TYR A 134 -12.24 9.42 -2.44
C TYR A 134 -12.11 9.86 -0.97
N ASP A 135 -13.23 10.06 -0.29
CA ASP A 135 -13.25 10.49 1.12
C ASP A 135 -12.57 9.45 2.02
N ALA A 136 -12.86 8.18 1.77
CA ALA A 136 -12.27 7.08 2.50
C ALA A 136 -10.76 6.92 2.29
N SER A 137 -10.23 7.36 1.15
CA SER A 137 -8.79 7.34 0.82
C SER A 137 -8.04 8.58 1.32
N GLY A 138 -8.72 9.57 1.91
CA GLY A 138 -8.11 10.85 2.26
C GLY A 138 -7.56 11.62 1.05
N GLY A 139 -8.12 11.39 -0.15
CA GLY A 139 -7.71 12.05 -1.39
C GLY A 139 -6.53 11.40 -2.13
N PHE A 140 -6.09 10.21 -1.72
CA PHE A 140 -5.05 9.45 -2.43
C PHE A 140 -5.66 8.54 -3.49
N LEU A 141 -5.49 8.90 -4.77
CA LEU A 141 -6.14 8.23 -5.89
C LEU A 141 -5.84 6.73 -6.00
N GLY A 142 -4.61 6.31 -5.68
CA GLY A 142 -4.27 4.89 -5.66
C GLY A 142 -5.14 4.10 -4.68
N GLN A 143 -5.29 4.61 -3.45
CA GLN A 143 -6.16 4.00 -2.45
C GLN A 143 -7.64 4.07 -2.86
N ALA A 144 -8.09 5.20 -3.44
CA ALA A 144 -9.46 5.32 -3.96
C ALA A 144 -9.74 4.27 -5.04
N ALA A 145 -8.79 4.05 -5.96
CA ALA A 145 -8.88 3.04 -7.00
C ALA A 145 -8.94 1.61 -6.42
N GLU A 146 -8.12 1.31 -5.41
CA GLU A 146 -8.18 0.03 -4.68
C GLU A 146 -9.56 -0.20 -4.04
N HIS A 147 -10.18 0.86 -3.51
CA HIS A 147 -11.52 0.79 -2.96
C HIS A 147 -12.59 0.48 -4.03
N LEU A 148 -12.41 1.00 -5.23
CA LEU A 148 -13.37 0.84 -6.34
C LEU A 148 -13.20 -0.47 -7.10
N THR A 149 -11.97 -0.96 -7.26
CA THR A 149 -11.70 -2.26 -7.89
C THR A 149 -12.16 -3.44 -7.03
N GLY A 150 -12.40 -3.19 -5.75
CA GLY A 150 -12.67 -4.21 -4.75
C GLY A 150 -11.36 -4.93 -4.38
N SER A 151 -11.10 -5.09 -3.09
CA SER A 151 -9.92 -5.83 -2.69
C SER A 151 -10.06 -7.29 -3.10
N VAL A 152 -8.96 -7.92 -3.41
CA VAL A 152 -8.85 -9.38 -3.62
C VAL A 152 -9.45 -10.15 -2.43
N TRP A 153 -9.51 -9.49 -1.27
CA TRP A 153 -9.96 -10.04 0.01
C TRP A 153 -11.43 -9.72 0.37
N ARG A 154 -12.23 -9.26 -0.60
CA ARG A 154 -13.64 -8.88 -0.32
C ARG A 154 -14.46 -10.06 0.22
N GLU A 155 -14.23 -11.27 -0.29
CA GLU A 155 -14.96 -12.47 0.15
C GLU A 155 -14.55 -12.85 1.58
N GLU A 156 -13.27 -12.85 1.91
CA GLU A 156 -12.74 -13.10 3.25
C GLU A 156 -13.23 -12.04 4.24
N THR A 157 -13.27 -10.78 3.83
CA THR A 157 -13.76 -9.68 4.66
C THR A 157 -15.26 -9.81 4.91
N ALA A 158 -16.05 -10.18 3.92
CA ALA A 158 -17.48 -10.45 4.09
C ALA A 158 -17.73 -11.65 5.03
N ARG A 159 -16.96 -12.73 4.88
CA ARG A 159 -17.01 -13.90 5.78
C ARG A 159 -16.63 -13.53 7.22
N PHE A 160 -15.55 -12.74 7.38
CA PHE A 160 -15.14 -12.22 8.69
C PHE A 160 -16.27 -11.41 9.32
N ALA A 161 -16.87 -10.47 8.57
CA ALA A 161 -17.97 -9.64 9.05
C ALA A 161 -19.16 -10.47 9.50
N ALA A 162 -19.59 -11.44 8.69
CA ALA A 162 -20.71 -12.31 8.99
C ALA A 162 -20.46 -13.17 10.23
N CYS A 163 -19.30 -13.82 10.33
CA CYS A 163 -18.93 -14.64 11.49
C CYS A 163 -18.76 -13.79 12.76
N TYR A 164 -18.14 -12.62 12.65
CA TYR A 164 -17.99 -11.73 13.79
C TYR A 164 -19.35 -11.18 14.23
N ALA A 165 -20.22 -10.76 13.31
CA ALA A 165 -21.57 -10.28 13.63
C ALA A 165 -22.42 -11.34 14.36
N SER A 166 -22.39 -12.59 13.90
CA SER A 166 -23.17 -13.69 14.49
C SER A 166 -22.55 -14.25 15.78
N GLY A 167 -21.27 -14.00 16.06
CA GLY A 167 -20.55 -14.61 17.17
C GLY A 167 -20.07 -16.03 16.90
N ASP A 168 -20.03 -16.42 15.64
CA ASP A 168 -19.55 -17.74 15.21
C ASP A 168 -18.02 -17.82 15.34
N ARG A 169 -17.56 -18.35 16.50
CA ARG A 169 -16.14 -18.51 16.79
C ARG A 169 -15.46 -19.54 15.88
N LEU A 170 -16.18 -20.60 15.50
CA LEU A 170 -15.63 -21.63 14.60
C LEU A 170 -15.49 -21.07 13.18
N GLY A 171 -16.49 -20.32 12.72
CA GLY A 171 -16.41 -19.60 11.44
C GLY A 171 -15.25 -18.63 11.40
N LEU A 172 -15.02 -17.85 12.46
CA LEU A 172 -13.86 -16.96 12.57
C LEU A 172 -12.54 -17.72 12.48
N LEU A 173 -12.40 -18.84 13.18
CA LEU A 173 -11.19 -19.67 13.06
C LEU A 173 -10.97 -20.16 11.63
N ARG A 174 -12.02 -20.56 10.93
CA ARG A 174 -11.92 -21.00 9.51
C ARG A 174 -11.50 -19.87 8.57
N VAL A 175 -11.81 -18.62 8.89
CA VAL A 175 -11.34 -17.44 8.12
C VAL A 175 -9.89 -17.11 8.47
N LEU A 176 -9.47 -17.30 9.73
CA LEU A 176 -8.12 -16.96 10.20
C LEU A 176 -7.06 -18.00 9.80
N LEU A 177 -7.41 -19.32 9.86
CA LEU A 177 -6.45 -20.40 9.60
C LEU A 177 -5.72 -20.30 8.23
N PRO A 178 -6.40 -20.01 7.12
CA PRO A 178 -5.72 -19.84 5.83
C PRO A 178 -4.71 -18.70 5.82
N LEU A 179 -4.97 -17.63 6.62
CA LEU A 179 -4.10 -16.45 6.69
C LEU A 179 -2.77 -16.72 7.39
N GLU A 180 -2.65 -17.80 8.17
CA GLU A 180 -1.38 -18.24 8.78
C GLU A 180 -0.31 -18.55 7.72
N LYS A 181 -0.74 -18.99 6.53
CA LYS A 181 0.14 -19.31 5.40
C LYS A 181 0.26 -18.18 4.38
N ALA A 182 -0.47 -17.09 4.59
CA ALA A 182 -0.43 -15.95 3.69
C ALA A 182 0.93 -15.23 3.79
N LYS A 183 1.38 -14.68 2.68
CA LYS A 183 2.57 -13.84 2.67
C LYS A 183 2.29 -12.54 3.46
N ARG A 184 3.35 -12.00 4.06
CA ARG A 184 3.26 -10.78 4.87
C ARG A 184 2.51 -9.62 4.21
N PRO A 185 2.77 -9.22 2.94
CA PRO A 185 2.03 -8.14 2.30
C PRO A 185 0.53 -8.47 2.12
N GLU A 186 0.20 -9.71 1.84
CA GLU A 186 -1.18 -10.19 1.73
C GLU A 186 -1.90 -10.11 3.08
N LEU A 187 -1.26 -10.59 4.13
CA LEU A 187 -1.80 -10.53 5.49
C LEU A 187 -1.98 -9.07 5.95
N ALA A 188 -1.02 -8.19 5.67
CA ALA A 188 -1.14 -6.76 5.98
C ALA A 188 -2.34 -6.12 5.27
N ALA A 189 -2.57 -6.45 4.00
CA ALA A 189 -3.71 -5.95 3.22
C ALA A 189 -5.06 -6.38 3.83
N VAL A 190 -5.19 -7.66 4.18
CA VAL A 190 -6.41 -8.20 4.84
C VAL A 190 -6.67 -7.50 6.19
N LEU A 191 -5.65 -7.40 7.03
CA LEU A 191 -5.79 -6.77 8.35
C LEU A 191 -6.14 -5.28 8.23
N LEU A 192 -5.57 -4.58 7.26
CA LEU A 192 -5.89 -3.18 6.99
C LEU A 192 -7.36 -3.01 6.61
N GLU A 193 -7.88 -3.91 5.77
CA GLU A 193 -9.27 -3.89 5.34
C GLU A 193 -10.24 -4.22 6.48
N TRP A 194 -9.93 -5.22 7.30
CA TRP A 194 -10.72 -5.53 8.50
C TRP A 194 -10.73 -4.39 9.51
N ARG A 195 -9.57 -3.75 9.74
CA ARG A 195 -9.47 -2.57 10.60
C ARG A 195 -10.39 -1.46 10.09
N ARG A 196 -10.38 -1.21 8.79
CA ARG A 196 -11.20 -0.20 8.15
C ARG A 196 -12.69 -0.52 8.31
N LEU A 197 -13.11 -1.75 8.02
CA LEU A 197 -14.48 -2.20 8.18
C LEU A 197 -14.98 -2.02 9.63
N LEU A 198 -14.17 -2.42 10.61
CA LEU A 198 -14.49 -2.26 12.03
C LEU A 198 -14.57 -0.79 12.46
N THR A 199 -13.71 0.07 11.91
CA THR A 199 -13.76 1.51 12.15
C THR A 199 -15.01 2.15 11.54
N GLN A 200 -15.42 1.74 10.35
CA GLN A 200 -16.67 2.17 9.73
C GLN A 200 -17.90 1.73 10.52
N ALA A 201 -17.91 0.47 10.99
CA ALA A 201 -18.98 -0.03 11.83
C ALA A 201 -19.06 0.69 13.19
N LEU A 202 -17.90 1.05 13.76
CA LEU A 202 -17.83 1.85 14.99
C LEU A 202 -18.36 3.27 14.77
N ALA A 203 -17.99 3.93 13.67
CA ALA A 203 -18.53 5.24 13.31
C ALA A 203 -20.06 5.19 13.11
N ALA A 204 -20.57 4.13 12.44
CA ALA A 204 -22.00 3.92 12.28
C ALA A 204 -22.71 3.72 13.63
N SER A 205 -22.08 3.04 14.59
CA SER A 205 -22.63 2.91 15.96
C SER A 205 -22.73 4.23 16.72
N SER A 206 -22.00 5.26 16.27
CA SER A 206 -22.02 6.63 16.82
C SER A 206 -22.91 7.59 16.01
N GLY A 207 -23.71 7.07 15.07
CA GLY A 207 -24.68 7.86 14.30
C GLY A 207 -24.23 8.28 12.89
N ALA A 208 -23.03 7.89 12.46
CA ALA A 208 -22.62 8.11 11.07
C ALA A 208 -23.34 7.13 10.12
N PRO A 209 -23.55 7.49 8.83
CA PRO A 209 -24.09 6.56 7.86
C PRO A 209 -23.15 5.36 7.67
N ALA A 210 -23.70 4.16 7.58
CA ALA A 210 -22.90 2.96 7.33
C ALA A 210 -22.34 3.00 5.90
N ALA A 211 -21.02 2.90 5.76
CA ALA A 211 -20.33 3.01 4.47
C ALA A 211 -20.38 1.73 3.63
N SER A 212 -20.79 0.59 4.24
CA SER A 212 -20.94 -0.70 3.54
C SER A 212 -22.00 -1.57 4.21
N PRO A 213 -22.58 -2.55 3.49
CA PRO A 213 -23.53 -3.51 4.06
C PRO A 213 -22.94 -4.28 5.25
N GLU A 214 -21.69 -4.67 5.16
CA GLU A 214 -20.96 -5.40 6.21
C GLU A 214 -20.78 -4.52 7.46
N ALA A 215 -20.47 -3.22 7.29
CA ALA A 215 -20.39 -2.27 8.41
C ALA A 215 -21.76 -2.09 9.09
N ALA A 216 -22.85 -1.99 8.31
CA ALA A 216 -24.21 -1.92 8.84
C ALA A 216 -24.57 -3.19 9.63
N GLN A 217 -24.23 -4.37 9.09
CA GLN A 217 -24.45 -5.64 9.76
C GLN A 217 -23.73 -5.74 11.11
N LEU A 218 -22.47 -5.33 11.14
CA LEU A 218 -21.64 -5.30 12.36
C LEU A 218 -22.20 -4.32 13.38
N CYS A 219 -22.58 -3.12 12.96
CA CYS A 219 -23.18 -2.11 13.82
C CYS A 219 -24.50 -2.59 14.46
N ALA A 220 -25.34 -3.30 13.70
CA ALA A 220 -26.61 -3.85 14.17
C ALA A 220 -26.48 -5.01 15.18
N LYS A 221 -25.37 -5.74 15.14
CA LYS A 221 -25.19 -7.00 15.92
C LYS A 221 -24.15 -6.90 17.02
N ARG A 222 -23.31 -5.85 17.04
CA ARG A 222 -22.21 -5.66 17.99
C ARG A 222 -22.28 -4.32 18.66
N THR A 223 -21.92 -4.28 19.93
CA THR A 223 -21.82 -3.03 20.68
C THR A 223 -20.58 -2.23 20.25
N GLY A 224 -20.61 -0.91 20.41
CA GLY A 224 -19.45 -0.04 20.13
C GLY A 224 -18.18 -0.48 20.89
N ALA A 225 -18.31 -0.95 22.13
CA ALA A 225 -17.18 -1.48 22.91
C ALA A 225 -16.58 -2.77 22.27
N GLN A 226 -17.41 -3.66 21.74
CA GLN A 226 -16.95 -4.86 21.06
C GLN A 226 -16.27 -4.52 19.72
N LEU A 227 -16.83 -3.58 18.96
CA LEU A 227 -16.23 -3.12 17.71
C LEU A 227 -14.87 -2.43 17.95
N LEU A 228 -14.78 -1.59 19.01
CA LEU A 228 -13.53 -0.95 19.39
C LEU A 228 -12.46 -1.97 19.80
N ALA A 229 -12.83 -2.95 20.63
CA ALA A 229 -11.90 -4.02 21.04
C ALA A 229 -11.38 -4.83 19.84
N ALA A 230 -12.26 -5.18 18.90
CA ALA A 230 -11.87 -5.87 17.68
C ALA A 230 -10.95 -5.02 16.80
N ALA A 231 -11.26 -3.74 16.62
CA ALA A 231 -10.42 -2.81 15.85
C ALA A 231 -9.03 -2.65 16.48
N GLN A 232 -8.95 -2.59 17.80
CA GLN A 232 -7.67 -2.55 18.54
C GLN A 232 -6.88 -3.84 18.38
N CYS A 233 -7.56 -4.99 18.40
CA CYS A 233 -6.90 -6.29 18.19
C CYS A 233 -6.29 -6.38 16.80
N VAL A 234 -7.06 -6.03 15.77
CA VAL A 234 -6.58 -6.00 14.36
C VAL A 234 -5.44 -4.98 14.20
N ARG A 235 -5.53 -3.80 14.82
CA ARG A 235 -4.45 -2.81 14.81
C ARG A 235 -3.15 -3.37 15.39
N ARG A 236 -3.21 -4.05 16.53
CA ARG A 236 -2.02 -4.72 17.11
C ARG A 236 -1.44 -5.76 16.16
N GLY A 237 -2.30 -6.50 15.46
CA GLY A 237 -1.86 -7.42 14.40
C GLY A 237 -1.09 -6.71 13.28
N THR A 238 -1.57 -5.55 12.82
CA THR A 238 -0.85 -4.76 11.81
C THR A 238 0.48 -4.22 12.34
N GLU A 239 0.53 -3.70 13.57
CA GLU A 239 1.75 -3.19 14.22
C GLU A 239 2.83 -4.28 14.39
N LEU A 240 2.45 -5.56 14.55
CA LEU A 240 3.39 -6.69 14.61
C LEU A 240 3.94 -7.06 13.22
N LEU A 241 3.23 -6.68 12.18
CA LEU A 241 3.70 -6.84 10.80
C LEU A 241 4.58 -5.66 10.34
N ASP A 242 4.48 -4.50 10.95
CA ASP A 242 5.39 -3.36 10.72
C ASP A 242 6.71 -3.53 11.48
#